data_ecb46f247110d78aa627c454f31ea2fa
#
_entry.id   ecb46f247110d78aa627c454f31ea2fa
#
_cell.length_a   1.000
_cell.length_b   1.000
_cell.length_c   1.000
_cell.angle_alpha   90.00
_cell.angle_beta   90.00
_cell.angle_gamma   90.00
#
_symmetry.space_group_name_H-M   'P 1'
#
loop_
_entity.id
_entity.type
_entity.pdbx_description
1 polymer ?
#
loop_
_entity_poly.entity_id
_entity_poly.type
_entity_poly.pdbx_seq_one_letter_code
_entity_poly.pdbx_strand_id
1 'polypeptide(L)'
;MSESAYYAQCKAVKTPQKHTALSVEIKSLFVESRGSAGKRTLRDLLKQKGIFVGLYLVRKLMKQQGLFSKQPQKWQNRNKENGQIFANHLNREFTPNTDTTVLCGDTTYLKVNGIWCYLAVVINLCNRQVVGWKLSRHHDSDLVVDALHHAMLNVKKTAKMIFHSDQGSIYGSKVFCKTVQDYGLTQSMSRRGNCWDNAPMER
;
A
#
# COMPACT_ATOMS: atom_id res chain seq x y z
N MET A 1 -40.59 33.08 17.51
CA MET A 1 -40.31 31.72 18.01
C MET A 1 -41.53 31.27 18.75
N SER A 2 -42.08 30.08 18.47
CA SER A 2 -43.28 29.58 19.18
C SER A 2 -42.91 29.18 20.63
N GLU A 3 -43.86 29.31 21.55
CA GLU A 3 -43.70 28.94 22.97
C GLU A 3 -43.21 27.48 23.13
N SER A 4 -43.74 26.57 22.29
CA SER A 4 -43.35 25.17 22.19
C SER A 4 -41.85 25.00 21.82
N ALA A 5 -41.33 25.79 20.92
CA ALA A 5 -39.91 25.77 20.51
C ALA A 5 -38.99 26.28 21.63
N TYR A 6 -39.43 27.30 22.41
CA TYR A 6 -38.71 27.81 23.57
C TYR A 6 -38.59 26.76 24.66
N TYR A 7 -39.70 26.12 25.07
CA TYR A 7 -39.67 25.05 26.07
C TYR A 7 -38.93 23.80 25.63
N ALA A 8 -38.95 23.46 24.34
CA ALA A 8 -38.14 22.37 23.79
C ALA A 8 -36.65 22.69 23.90
N GLN A 9 -36.25 23.94 23.66
CA GLN A 9 -34.87 24.39 23.77
C GLN A 9 -34.39 24.43 25.23
N CYS A 10 -35.25 24.88 26.17
CA CYS A 10 -34.97 24.84 27.61
C CYS A 10 -34.85 23.39 28.15
N LYS A 11 -35.65 22.45 27.65
CA LYS A 11 -35.54 21.01 28.00
C LYS A 11 -34.23 20.41 27.46
N ALA A 12 -33.79 20.78 26.26
CA ALA A 12 -32.54 20.28 25.65
C ALA A 12 -31.30 20.73 26.47
N VAL A 13 -31.33 21.94 27.06
CA VAL A 13 -30.23 22.45 27.89
C VAL A 13 -30.16 21.77 29.25
N LYS A 14 -31.28 21.28 29.78
CA LYS A 14 -31.37 20.66 31.12
C LYS A 14 -31.13 19.15 31.16
N THR A 15 -31.03 18.49 30.02
CA THR A 15 -30.79 17.03 29.98
C THR A 15 -29.31 16.77 30.15
N PRO A 16 -28.83 16.14 31.26
CA PRO A 16 -27.42 15.77 31.36
C PRO A 16 -27.07 14.84 30.18
N GLN A 17 -25.92 15.09 29.56
CA GLN A 17 -25.52 14.30 28.42
C GLN A 17 -25.42 12.83 28.85
N LYS A 18 -26.35 12.01 28.39
CA LYS A 18 -26.55 10.59 28.78
C LYS A 18 -25.29 9.69 28.59
N HIS A 19 -24.23 10.24 28.02
CA HIS A 19 -22.99 9.50 27.69
C HIS A 19 -21.71 10.29 28.01
N THR A 20 -21.72 11.11 29.06
CA THR A 20 -20.56 11.97 29.42
C THR A 20 -19.29 11.17 29.67
N ALA A 21 -19.35 10.09 30.45
CA ALA A 21 -18.20 9.23 30.75
C ALA A 21 -17.66 8.57 29.47
N LEU A 22 -18.55 8.07 28.61
CA LEU A 22 -18.15 7.47 27.33
C LEU A 22 -17.54 8.50 26.38
N SER A 23 -18.03 9.73 26.39
CA SER A 23 -17.47 10.83 25.59
C SER A 23 -16.06 11.17 26.02
N VAL A 24 -15.78 11.20 27.31
CA VAL A 24 -14.43 11.43 27.86
C VAL A 24 -13.48 10.31 27.44
N GLU A 25 -13.92 9.06 27.54
CA GLU A 25 -13.12 7.89 27.17
C GLU A 25 -12.80 7.86 25.67
N ILE A 26 -13.79 8.16 24.81
CA ILE A 26 -13.56 8.30 23.36
C ILE A 26 -12.53 9.38 23.05
N LYS A 27 -12.59 10.53 23.75
CA LYS A 27 -11.62 11.62 23.57
C LYS A 27 -10.22 11.22 24.00
N SER A 28 -10.08 10.54 25.15
CA SER A 28 -8.79 10.01 25.62
C SER A 28 -8.14 9.08 24.61
N LEU A 29 -8.87 8.04 24.16
CA LEU A 29 -8.40 7.08 23.16
C LEU A 29 -8.07 7.75 21.82
N PHE A 30 -8.83 8.77 21.43
CA PHE A 30 -8.54 9.51 20.19
C PHE A 30 -7.24 10.30 20.30
N VAL A 31 -6.97 10.94 21.44
CA VAL A 31 -5.72 11.66 21.71
C VAL A 31 -4.54 10.70 21.79
N GLU A 32 -4.67 9.58 22.51
CA GLU A 32 -3.65 8.52 22.58
C GLU A 32 -3.26 8.00 21.19
N SER A 33 -4.24 7.88 20.28
CA SER A 33 -3.99 7.52 18.88
C SER A 33 -3.39 8.64 18.03
N ARG A 34 -3.03 9.78 18.62
CA ARG A 34 -2.56 10.99 17.92
C ARG A 34 -3.55 11.48 16.85
N GLY A 35 -4.85 11.26 17.05
CA GLY A 35 -5.91 11.67 16.14
C GLY A 35 -6.06 10.78 14.91
N SER A 36 -5.45 9.59 14.89
CA SER A 36 -5.55 8.64 13.76
C SER A 36 -6.71 7.67 13.88
N ALA A 37 -7.18 7.39 15.11
CA ALA A 37 -8.23 6.40 15.36
C ALA A 37 -9.58 6.83 14.75
N GLY A 38 -10.14 6.02 13.87
CA GLY A 38 -11.48 6.17 13.34
C GLY A 38 -12.52 5.47 14.21
N LYS A 39 -13.81 5.64 13.87
CA LYS A 39 -14.94 5.06 14.64
C LYS A 39 -14.84 3.55 14.88
N ARG A 40 -14.29 2.77 13.92
CA ARG A 40 -14.11 1.32 14.07
C ARG A 40 -13.00 1.01 15.06
N THR A 41 -11.85 1.64 14.91
CA THR A 41 -10.70 1.50 15.81
C THR A 41 -11.07 1.90 17.24
N LEU A 42 -11.76 3.03 17.44
CA LEU A 42 -12.23 3.46 18.77
C LEU A 42 -13.21 2.49 19.38
N ARG A 43 -14.15 1.92 18.62
CA ARG A 43 -15.05 0.87 19.12
C ARG A 43 -14.26 -0.35 19.60
N ASP A 44 -13.26 -0.77 18.83
CA ASP A 44 -12.48 -1.97 19.15
C ASP A 44 -11.57 -1.75 20.36
N LEU A 45 -11.00 -0.54 20.52
CA LEU A 45 -10.27 -0.12 21.72
C LEU A 45 -11.19 -0.07 22.96
N LEU A 46 -12.42 0.48 22.83
CA LEU A 46 -13.40 0.48 23.90
C LEU A 46 -13.80 -0.95 24.30
N LYS A 47 -13.97 -1.85 23.31
CA LYS A 47 -14.24 -3.26 23.58
C LYS A 47 -13.11 -3.94 24.37
N GLN A 48 -11.83 -3.62 24.09
CA GLN A 48 -10.68 -4.11 24.86
C GLN A 48 -10.71 -3.64 26.32
N LYS A 49 -11.27 -2.46 26.58
CA LYS A 49 -11.51 -1.93 27.95
C LYS A 49 -12.81 -2.43 28.58
N GLY A 50 -13.50 -3.42 27.97
CA GLY A 50 -14.77 -3.96 28.46
C GLY A 50 -16.00 -3.09 28.19
N ILE A 51 -15.87 -2.03 27.39
CA ILE A 51 -16.96 -1.10 27.06
C ILE A 51 -17.55 -1.48 25.70
N PHE A 52 -18.75 -2.09 25.71
CA PHE A 52 -19.44 -2.54 24.49
C PHE A 52 -20.37 -1.47 23.96
N VAL A 53 -20.04 -0.88 22.81
CA VAL A 53 -20.80 0.21 22.18
C VAL A 53 -20.98 -0.01 20.69
N GLY A 54 -22.13 0.47 20.17
CA GLY A 54 -22.42 0.42 18.74
C GLY A 54 -21.65 1.50 17.95
N LEU A 55 -21.30 1.22 16.69
CA LEU A 55 -20.60 2.16 15.80
C LEU A 55 -21.35 3.49 15.61
N TYR A 56 -22.67 3.46 15.62
CA TYR A 56 -23.50 4.66 15.48
C TYR A 56 -23.26 5.62 16.64
N LEU A 57 -23.25 5.12 17.89
CA LEU A 57 -23.04 5.93 19.08
C LEU A 57 -21.62 6.51 19.11
N VAL A 58 -20.60 5.70 18.81
CA VAL A 58 -19.21 6.18 18.72
C VAL A 58 -19.09 7.31 17.69
N ARG A 59 -19.67 7.13 16.48
CA ARG A 59 -19.68 8.18 15.45
C ARG A 59 -20.38 9.45 15.90
N LYS A 60 -21.52 9.32 16.57
CA LYS A 60 -22.31 10.46 17.09
C LYS A 60 -21.50 11.25 18.11
N LEU A 61 -20.85 10.56 19.06
CA LEU A 61 -20.06 11.20 20.11
C LEU A 61 -18.78 11.83 19.56
N MET A 62 -18.11 11.18 18.61
CA MET A 62 -16.98 11.79 17.88
C MET A 62 -17.40 13.10 17.19
N LYS A 63 -18.54 13.09 16.46
CA LYS A 63 -19.05 14.28 15.77
C LYS A 63 -19.39 15.40 16.76
N GLN A 64 -20.01 15.09 17.89
CA GLN A 64 -20.37 16.07 18.94
C GLN A 64 -19.13 16.75 19.55
N GLN A 65 -18.00 16.04 19.60
CA GLN A 65 -16.73 16.54 20.14
C GLN A 65 -15.80 17.10 19.05
N GLY A 66 -16.22 17.16 17.77
CA GLY A 66 -15.38 17.61 16.67
C GLY A 66 -14.17 16.71 16.39
N LEU A 67 -14.26 15.41 16.75
CA LEU A 67 -13.16 14.47 16.54
C LEU A 67 -13.23 13.88 15.13
N PHE A 68 -12.27 14.24 14.30
CA PHE A 68 -12.12 13.72 12.94
C PHE A 68 -10.78 12.98 12.81
N SER A 69 -10.81 11.70 12.42
CA SER A 69 -9.58 10.94 12.22
C SER A 69 -8.77 11.53 11.07
N LYS A 70 -7.48 11.76 11.32
CA LYS A 70 -6.53 12.17 10.29
C LYS A 70 -6.34 10.99 9.33
N GLN A 71 -6.90 11.08 8.14
CA GLN A 71 -6.57 10.13 7.08
C GLN A 71 -5.24 10.54 6.45
N PRO A 72 -4.34 9.58 6.16
CA PRO A 72 -3.18 9.90 5.35
C PRO A 72 -3.67 10.50 4.02
N GLN A 73 -3.04 11.58 3.60
CA GLN A 73 -3.35 12.16 2.29
C GLN A 73 -3.14 11.07 1.24
N LYS A 74 -4.14 10.87 0.37
CA LYS A 74 -3.96 10.00 -0.78
C LYS A 74 -2.77 10.52 -1.56
N TRP A 75 -1.75 9.68 -1.72
CA TRP A 75 -0.63 9.97 -2.60
C TRP A 75 -1.19 10.25 -4.00
N GLN A 76 -1.20 11.52 -4.41
CA GLN A 76 -1.50 11.88 -5.78
C GLN A 76 -0.22 11.72 -6.58
N ASN A 77 -0.15 10.64 -7.34
CA ASN A 77 0.93 10.43 -8.30
C ASN A 77 0.83 11.50 -9.38
N ARG A 78 1.57 12.61 -9.22
CA ARG A 78 1.51 13.78 -10.11
C ARG A 78 2.14 13.53 -11.48
N ASN A 79 2.91 12.48 -11.65
CA ASN A 79 3.57 12.11 -12.90
C ASN A 79 3.10 10.73 -13.34
N LYS A 80 1.90 10.65 -13.90
CA LYS A 80 1.53 9.53 -14.76
C LYS A 80 2.12 9.79 -16.15
N GLU A 81 3.40 9.57 -16.31
CA GLU A 81 3.85 9.08 -17.62
C GLU A 81 3.15 7.73 -17.78
N ASN A 82 2.29 7.62 -18.77
CA ASN A 82 1.64 6.35 -19.10
C ASN A 82 2.74 5.40 -19.60
N GLY A 83 3.32 4.64 -18.67
CA GLY A 83 4.28 3.59 -18.99
C GLY A 83 3.62 2.56 -19.90
N GLN A 84 4.41 1.92 -20.75
CA GLN A 84 3.94 0.83 -21.58
C GLN A 84 3.46 -0.33 -20.72
N ILE A 85 2.30 -0.91 -21.02
CA ILE A 85 1.72 -2.05 -20.31
C ILE A 85 1.88 -3.29 -21.19
N PHE A 86 2.38 -4.37 -20.60
CA PHE A 86 2.59 -5.65 -21.27
C PHE A 86 1.59 -6.70 -20.81
N ALA A 87 1.33 -7.69 -21.67
CA ALA A 87 0.47 -8.81 -21.33
C ALA A 87 1.06 -9.66 -20.19
N ASN A 88 0.20 -10.31 -19.42
CA ASN A 88 0.64 -11.26 -18.40
C ASN A 88 0.98 -12.60 -19.07
N HIS A 89 2.28 -12.83 -19.31
CA HIS A 89 2.79 -14.08 -19.88
C HIS A 89 3.07 -15.14 -18.83
N LEU A 90 3.18 -14.74 -17.54
CA LEU A 90 3.48 -15.67 -16.45
C LEU A 90 2.25 -16.48 -16.02
N ASN A 91 1.03 -15.90 -16.11
CA ASN A 91 -0.26 -16.55 -15.77
C ASN A 91 -0.27 -17.33 -14.46
N ARG A 92 0.51 -16.88 -13.44
CA ARG A 92 0.69 -17.54 -12.13
C ARG A 92 1.42 -18.89 -12.19
N GLU A 93 2.10 -19.20 -13.29
CA GLU A 93 3.01 -20.34 -13.36
C GLU A 93 4.31 -20.01 -12.60
N PHE A 94 4.26 -20.04 -11.28
CA PHE A 94 5.39 -19.67 -10.41
C PHE A 94 6.43 -20.81 -10.23
N THR A 95 6.23 -21.93 -10.89
CA THR A 95 7.18 -23.03 -10.98
C THR A 95 7.51 -23.30 -12.46
N PRO A 96 8.32 -22.43 -13.08
CA PRO A 96 8.63 -22.56 -14.49
C PRO A 96 9.43 -23.84 -14.77
N ASN A 97 9.28 -24.35 -15.99
CA ASN A 97 10.08 -25.49 -16.47
C ASN A 97 11.58 -25.14 -16.52
N THR A 98 12.44 -26.12 -16.47
CA THR A 98 13.92 -25.98 -16.44
C THR A 98 14.51 -25.17 -17.58
N ASP A 99 13.83 -25.11 -18.73
CA ASP A 99 14.28 -24.41 -19.95
C ASP A 99 13.88 -22.91 -19.97
N THR A 100 13.08 -22.46 -18.99
CA THR A 100 12.61 -21.09 -18.91
C THR A 100 13.09 -20.45 -17.62
N THR A 101 13.81 -19.34 -17.73
CA THR A 101 14.15 -18.50 -16.57
C THR A 101 13.11 -17.40 -16.41
N VAL A 102 12.51 -17.32 -15.25
CA VAL A 102 11.57 -16.26 -14.88
C VAL A 102 12.15 -15.40 -13.77
N LEU A 103 12.38 -14.14 -14.09
CA LEU A 103 12.79 -13.12 -13.13
C LEU A 103 11.56 -12.31 -12.70
N CYS A 104 11.36 -12.12 -11.41
CA CYS A 104 10.34 -11.22 -10.89
C CYS A 104 11.01 -10.03 -10.22
N GLY A 105 10.51 -8.82 -10.53
CA GLY A 105 10.98 -7.58 -9.95
C GLY A 105 9.91 -6.84 -9.19
N ASP A 106 10.29 -6.27 -8.05
CA ASP A 106 9.44 -5.38 -7.24
C ASP A 106 10.27 -4.32 -6.55
N THR A 107 9.59 -3.25 -6.09
CA THR A 107 10.23 -2.15 -5.35
C THR A 107 9.55 -1.92 -4.02
N THR A 108 10.34 -1.75 -2.97
CA THR A 108 9.84 -1.45 -1.64
C THR A 108 10.43 -0.15 -1.09
N TYR A 109 9.73 0.44 -0.13
CA TYR A 109 10.11 1.70 0.51
C TYR A 109 10.76 1.38 1.85
N LEU A 110 11.96 1.90 2.06
CA LEU A 110 12.70 1.76 3.32
C LEU A 110 12.91 3.14 3.94
N LYS A 111 12.75 3.25 5.24
CA LYS A 111 13.06 4.46 5.98
C LYS A 111 14.34 4.26 6.78
N VAL A 112 15.44 4.86 6.33
CA VAL A 112 16.76 4.77 6.97
C VAL A 112 17.11 6.12 7.56
N ASN A 113 17.32 6.19 8.87
CA ASN A 113 17.66 7.44 9.59
C ASN A 113 16.71 8.61 9.25
N GLY A 114 15.42 8.35 9.14
CA GLY A 114 14.41 9.36 8.82
C GLY A 114 14.28 9.70 7.33
N ILE A 115 15.16 9.22 6.47
CA ILE A 115 15.18 9.46 5.01
C ILE A 115 14.53 8.29 4.30
N TRP A 116 13.65 8.56 3.34
CA TRP A 116 13.08 7.54 2.47
C TRP A 116 14.11 7.08 1.43
N CYS A 117 14.28 5.78 1.36
CA CYS A 117 15.06 5.08 0.34
C CYS A 117 14.17 4.05 -0.36
N TYR A 118 14.56 3.64 -1.54
CA TYR A 118 13.84 2.70 -2.39
C TYR A 118 14.75 1.54 -2.72
N LEU A 119 14.26 0.34 -2.49
CA LEU A 119 14.98 -0.90 -2.80
C LEU A 119 14.24 -1.61 -3.93
N ALA A 120 14.90 -1.77 -5.08
CA ALA A 120 14.46 -2.69 -6.12
C ALA A 120 15.11 -4.05 -5.90
N VAL A 121 14.33 -5.11 -6.03
CA VAL A 121 14.78 -6.50 -5.88
C VAL A 121 14.35 -7.30 -7.09
N VAL A 122 15.23 -8.18 -7.57
CA VAL A 122 14.95 -9.15 -8.63
C VAL A 122 15.17 -10.54 -8.08
N ILE A 123 14.14 -11.38 -8.17
CA ILE A 123 14.15 -12.78 -7.72
C ILE A 123 14.07 -13.69 -8.94
N ASN A 124 14.87 -14.74 -8.96
CA ASN A 124 14.71 -15.84 -9.91
C ASN A 124 13.69 -16.85 -9.36
N LEU A 125 12.54 -17.00 -10.03
CA LEU A 125 11.46 -17.89 -9.57
C LEU A 125 11.82 -19.38 -9.61
N CYS A 126 12.78 -19.79 -10.45
CA CYS A 126 13.16 -21.19 -10.54
C CYS A 126 13.80 -21.72 -9.26
N ASN A 127 14.57 -20.88 -8.57
CA ASN A 127 15.27 -21.25 -7.34
C ASN A 127 14.93 -20.35 -6.14
N ARG A 128 14.07 -19.33 -6.35
CA ARG A 128 13.64 -18.34 -5.34
C ARG A 128 14.78 -17.55 -4.71
N GLN A 129 15.87 -17.39 -5.42
CA GLN A 129 17.02 -16.61 -4.95
C GLN A 129 16.91 -15.17 -5.43
N VAL A 130 17.31 -14.23 -4.58
CA VAL A 130 17.53 -12.85 -4.97
C VAL A 130 18.78 -12.82 -5.83
N VAL A 131 18.64 -12.46 -7.11
CA VAL A 131 19.72 -12.44 -8.10
C VAL A 131 20.21 -11.03 -8.41
N GLY A 132 19.38 -10.00 -8.13
CA GLY A 132 19.77 -8.62 -8.32
C GLY A 132 19.02 -7.70 -7.34
N TRP A 133 19.66 -6.60 -7.01
CA TRP A 133 19.06 -5.57 -6.18
C TRP A 133 19.78 -4.23 -6.35
N LYS A 134 19.08 -3.13 -6.05
CA LYS A 134 19.63 -1.79 -5.98
C LYS A 134 18.90 -0.97 -4.93
N LEU A 135 19.67 -0.21 -4.15
CA LEU A 135 19.14 0.78 -3.20
C LEU A 135 19.44 2.19 -3.74
N SER A 136 18.43 3.07 -3.72
CA SER A 136 18.54 4.46 -4.15
C SER A 136 17.71 5.39 -3.26
N ARG A 137 18.03 6.68 -3.30
CA ARG A 137 17.17 7.73 -2.73
C ARG A 137 16.10 8.22 -3.70
N HIS A 138 16.17 7.80 -4.96
CA HIS A 138 15.25 8.16 -6.02
C HIS A 138 14.45 6.93 -6.46
N HIS A 139 13.15 7.12 -6.67
CA HIS A 139 12.25 6.08 -7.20
C HIS A 139 12.02 6.36 -8.69
N ASP A 140 13.00 6.03 -9.48
CA ASP A 140 13.08 6.27 -10.92
C ASP A 140 13.37 4.99 -11.70
N SER A 141 13.46 5.11 -13.03
CA SER A 141 13.73 3.98 -13.91
C SER A 141 15.14 3.42 -13.71
N ASP A 142 16.10 4.25 -13.34
CA ASP A 142 17.50 3.84 -13.16
C ASP A 142 17.63 2.83 -12.01
N LEU A 143 16.81 3.00 -10.96
CA LEU A 143 16.75 2.06 -9.85
C LEU A 143 16.47 0.62 -10.29
N VAL A 144 15.45 0.43 -11.15
CA VAL A 144 15.06 -0.92 -11.62
C VAL A 144 15.95 -1.43 -12.74
N VAL A 145 16.51 -0.54 -13.53
CA VAL A 145 17.51 -0.86 -14.56
C VAL A 145 18.78 -1.40 -13.90
N ASP A 146 19.32 -0.71 -12.90
CA ASP A 146 20.50 -1.16 -12.18
C ASP A 146 20.27 -2.51 -11.45
N ALA A 147 19.09 -2.70 -10.86
CA ALA A 147 18.73 -3.98 -10.25
C ALA A 147 18.66 -5.11 -11.28
N LEU A 148 18.16 -4.84 -12.50
CA LEU A 148 18.13 -5.80 -13.60
C LEU A 148 19.56 -6.09 -14.11
N HIS A 149 20.40 -5.06 -14.29
CA HIS A 149 21.81 -5.26 -14.68
C HIS A 149 22.52 -6.18 -13.67
N HIS A 150 22.35 -5.92 -12.37
CA HIS A 150 22.92 -6.78 -11.33
C HIS A 150 22.38 -8.21 -11.42
N ALA A 151 21.09 -8.39 -11.66
CA ALA A 151 20.49 -9.72 -11.84
C ALA A 151 21.09 -10.48 -13.02
N MET A 152 21.30 -9.81 -14.15
CA MET A 152 21.82 -10.44 -15.38
C MET A 152 23.28 -10.88 -15.26
N LEU A 153 24.04 -10.33 -14.31
CA LEU A 153 25.40 -10.82 -13.99
C LEU A 153 25.37 -12.15 -13.23
N ASN A 154 24.28 -12.43 -12.49
CA ASN A 154 24.15 -13.55 -11.57
C ASN A 154 23.26 -14.68 -12.13
N VAL A 155 22.66 -14.49 -13.30
CA VAL A 155 21.71 -15.46 -13.88
C VAL A 155 22.29 -16.07 -15.14
N LYS A 156 22.22 -17.41 -15.21
CA LYS A 156 22.58 -18.13 -16.45
C LYS A 156 21.51 -17.89 -17.52
N LYS A 157 21.94 -17.47 -18.71
CA LYS A 157 21.02 -17.29 -19.83
C LYS A 157 20.44 -18.64 -20.27
N THR A 158 19.13 -18.67 -20.46
CA THR A 158 18.37 -19.80 -21.01
C THR A 158 17.72 -19.39 -22.33
N ALA A 159 17.21 -20.38 -23.08
CA ALA A 159 16.59 -20.12 -24.39
C ALA A 159 15.36 -19.21 -24.28
N LYS A 160 14.62 -19.30 -23.18
CA LYS A 160 13.46 -18.44 -22.90
C LYS A 160 13.63 -17.76 -21.55
N MET A 161 13.60 -16.43 -21.56
CA MET A 161 13.70 -15.61 -20.34
C MET A 161 12.54 -14.62 -20.27
N ILE A 162 11.90 -14.55 -19.12
CA ILE A 162 10.77 -13.65 -18.84
C ILE A 162 11.14 -12.74 -17.67
N PHE A 163 10.85 -11.45 -17.78
CA PHE A 163 10.86 -10.52 -16.67
C PHE A 163 9.43 -10.13 -16.32
N HIS A 164 8.98 -10.46 -15.10
CA HIS A 164 7.64 -10.17 -14.61
C HIS A 164 7.67 -9.11 -13.51
N SER A 165 6.74 -8.16 -13.57
CA SER A 165 6.57 -7.11 -12.57
C SER A 165 5.09 -6.74 -12.38
N ASP A 166 4.81 -5.84 -11.46
CA ASP A 166 3.55 -5.12 -11.42
C ASP A 166 3.47 -4.08 -12.57
N GLN A 167 2.33 -3.35 -12.64
CA GLN A 167 2.15 -2.25 -13.60
C GLN A 167 2.70 -0.91 -13.08
N GLY A 168 3.75 -0.93 -12.27
CA GLY A 168 4.44 0.28 -11.82
C GLY A 168 4.99 1.08 -13.00
N SER A 169 4.86 2.41 -12.95
CA SER A 169 5.28 3.30 -14.05
C SER A 169 6.77 3.18 -14.40
N ILE A 170 7.62 2.85 -13.44
CA ILE A 170 9.06 2.65 -13.64
C ILE A 170 9.36 1.42 -14.50
N TYR A 171 8.59 0.34 -14.35
CA TYR A 171 8.69 -0.87 -15.17
C TYR A 171 8.13 -0.70 -16.59
N GLY A 172 7.21 0.25 -16.78
CA GLY A 172 6.68 0.63 -18.08
C GLY A 172 7.45 1.76 -18.76
N SER A 173 8.54 2.25 -18.17
CA SER A 173 9.36 3.33 -18.71
C SER A 173 10.09 2.88 -19.99
N LYS A 174 10.30 3.81 -20.93
CA LYS A 174 11.01 3.52 -22.19
C LYS A 174 12.42 2.96 -21.94
N VAL A 175 13.11 3.48 -20.94
CA VAL A 175 14.47 3.05 -20.58
C VAL A 175 14.47 1.60 -20.11
N PHE A 176 13.57 1.25 -19.17
CA PHE A 176 13.48 -0.11 -18.65
C PHE A 176 13.03 -1.11 -19.72
N CYS A 177 12.00 -0.77 -20.51
CA CYS A 177 11.53 -1.63 -21.62
C CYS A 177 12.65 -1.94 -22.62
N LYS A 178 13.43 -0.92 -22.98
CA LYS A 178 14.59 -1.10 -23.86
C LYS A 178 15.65 -2.01 -23.23
N THR A 179 15.97 -1.82 -21.95
CA THR A 179 16.95 -2.67 -21.24
C THR A 179 16.51 -4.14 -21.19
N VAL A 180 15.21 -4.40 -20.92
CA VAL A 180 14.65 -5.76 -20.95
C VAL A 180 14.81 -6.39 -22.33
N GLN A 181 14.52 -5.61 -23.38
CA GLN A 181 14.67 -6.06 -24.79
C GLN A 181 16.13 -6.30 -25.17
N ASP A 182 17.05 -5.41 -24.76
CA ASP A 182 18.49 -5.54 -25.05
C ASP A 182 19.09 -6.81 -24.43
N TYR A 183 18.53 -7.28 -23.29
CA TYR A 183 18.90 -8.57 -22.69
C TYR A 183 18.20 -9.78 -23.33
N GLY A 184 17.26 -9.57 -24.24
CA GLY A 184 16.47 -10.62 -24.86
C GLY A 184 15.40 -11.23 -23.96
N LEU A 185 14.95 -10.50 -22.93
CA LEU A 185 13.89 -10.93 -22.04
C LEU A 185 12.51 -10.56 -22.62
N THR A 186 11.51 -11.42 -22.39
CA THR A 186 10.12 -11.09 -22.66
C THR A 186 9.54 -10.38 -21.43
N GLN A 187 9.06 -9.15 -21.59
CA GLN A 187 8.43 -8.42 -20.51
C GLN A 187 7.00 -8.93 -20.29
N SER A 188 6.66 -9.12 -19.01
CA SER A 188 5.35 -9.58 -18.54
C SER A 188 4.91 -8.72 -17.36
N MET A 189 3.64 -8.38 -17.30
CA MET A 189 3.10 -7.58 -16.18
C MET A 189 1.87 -8.24 -15.56
N SER A 190 1.73 -8.12 -14.23
CA SER A 190 0.54 -8.54 -13.52
C SER A 190 -0.69 -7.75 -14.00
N ARG A 191 -1.88 -8.34 -13.91
CA ARG A 191 -3.13 -7.67 -14.26
C ARG A 191 -3.43 -6.58 -13.24
N ARG A 192 -4.02 -5.49 -13.69
CA ARG A 192 -4.34 -4.34 -12.85
C ARG A 192 -5.23 -4.74 -11.67
N GLY A 193 -4.80 -4.40 -10.45
CA GLY A 193 -5.55 -4.69 -9.22
C GLY A 193 -5.54 -6.15 -8.80
N ASN A 194 -4.70 -6.99 -9.39
CA ASN A 194 -4.59 -8.40 -9.07
C ASN A 194 -3.25 -8.70 -8.40
N CYS A 195 -3.19 -8.54 -7.05
CA CYS A 195 -1.99 -8.81 -6.25
C CYS A 195 -1.54 -10.28 -6.32
N TRP A 196 -2.45 -11.23 -6.60
CA TRP A 196 -2.10 -12.64 -6.75
C TRP A 196 -1.12 -12.92 -7.90
N ASP A 197 -1.07 -12.05 -8.89
CA ASP A 197 -0.18 -12.21 -10.04
C ASP A 197 1.28 -11.86 -9.68
N ASN A 198 1.52 -11.13 -8.56
CA ASN A 198 2.85 -10.80 -8.03
C ASN A 198 3.15 -11.47 -6.67
N ALA A 199 2.37 -12.48 -6.30
CA ALA A 199 2.48 -13.16 -5.01
C ALA A 199 3.89 -13.69 -4.64
N PRO A 200 4.77 -14.09 -5.58
CA PRO A 200 6.13 -14.51 -5.24
C PRO A 200 7.00 -13.41 -4.64
N MET A 201 6.69 -12.13 -4.91
CA MET A 201 7.45 -10.99 -4.39
C MET A 201 6.94 -10.54 -3.01
N GLU A 202 5.71 -10.95 -2.62
CA GLU A 202 5.07 -10.59 -1.35
C GLU A 202 5.33 -11.64 -0.23
N ARG A 203 5.90 -12.80 -0.56
CA ARG A 203 6.23 -13.89 0.35
C ARG A 203 7.73 -13.99 0.59
#